data_64e2c15ac061326ce17e041cde692c7a
#
_entry.id   64e2c15ac061326ce17e041cde692c7a
#
_cell.length_a   1.000
_cell.length_b   1.000
_cell.length_c   1.000
_cell.angle_alpha   90.00
_cell.angle_beta   90.00
_cell.angle_gamma   90.00
#
_symmetry.space_group_name_H-M   'P 1'
#
loop_
_entity.id
_entity.type
_entity.pdbx_description
1 polymer ?
#
loop_
_entity_poly.entity_id
_entity_poly.type
_entity_poly.pdbx_seq_one_letter_code
_entity_poly.pdbx_strand_id
1 'polypeptide(L)'
;MKQIIIADNQDITRAGLLHVLSRMGEVSCRVAAGKSELMHRLKACPEAVVILDYTLFDFSGTADLLVLGQRYPLAHLVLWSEELSVGFIRSVVSASGLVSVLMKDAKLPEIEQCLDYVLHGRRFLCQHAAGLLLTPAETPDRETVKLTKTETEILKEIALGMTTREIAEKRFSSFHTVNTHRKNIFRKLGVNSVHEAMRYAMRSGLVDAADYCI
;
A
#
# COMPACT_ATOMS: atom_id res chain seq x y z
N MET A 1 -25.67 -9.12 -2.45
CA MET A 1 -24.52 -9.42 -1.57
C MET A 1 -23.30 -8.68 -2.10
N LYS A 2 -22.72 -7.78 -1.33
CA LYS A 2 -21.52 -7.02 -1.75
C LYS A 2 -20.29 -7.90 -1.71
N GLN A 3 -19.44 -7.79 -2.73
CA GLN A 3 -18.19 -8.53 -2.83
C GLN A 3 -17.05 -7.68 -2.28
N ILE A 4 -16.25 -8.25 -1.39
CA ILE A 4 -15.05 -7.63 -0.84
C ILE A 4 -13.84 -8.49 -1.20
N ILE A 5 -12.79 -7.86 -1.69
CA ILE A 5 -11.51 -8.49 -1.97
C ILE A 5 -10.48 -7.91 -1.01
N ILE A 6 -9.87 -8.75 -0.19
CA ILE A 6 -8.81 -8.36 0.74
C ILE A 6 -7.47 -8.67 0.08
N ALA A 7 -6.71 -7.64 -0.20
CA ALA A 7 -5.38 -7.68 -0.80
C ALA A 7 -4.35 -7.17 0.22
N ASP A 8 -4.07 -7.99 1.22
CA ASP A 8 -3.14 -7.73 2.31
C ASP A 8 -2.31 -8.98 2.58
N ASN A 9 -1.00 -8.82 2.81
CA ASN A 9 -0.07 -9.92 3.04
C ASN A 9 0.15 -10.24 4.54
N GLN A 10 -0.52 -9.52 5.44
CA GLN A 10 -0.43 -9.74 6.89
C GLN A 10 -1.58 -10.62 7.38
N ASP A 11 -1.27 -11.81 7.91
CA ASP A 11 -2.27 -12.77 8.36
C ASP A 11 -3.21 -12.22 9.43
N ILE A 12 -2.65 -11.50 10.41
CA ILE A 12 -3.45 -10.94 11.51
C ILE A 12 -4.40 -9.83 11.03
N THR A 13 -3.96 -9.01 10.09
CA THR A 13 -4.81 -7.97 9.48
C THR A 13 -5.96 -8.60 8.71
N ARG A 14 -5.67 -9.64 7.90
CA ARG A 14 -6.72 -10.38 7.18
C ARG A 14 -7.72 -11.02 8.13
N ALA A 15 -7.25 -11.68 9.19
CA ALA A 15 -8.11 -12.31 10.19
C ALA A 15 -8.99 -11.28 10.90
N GLY A 16 -8.43 -10.13 11.29
CA GLY A 16 -9.16 -9.03 11.89
C GLY A 16 -10.23 -8.46 10.96
N LEU A 17 -9.90 -8.18 9.70
CA LEU A 17 -10.85 -7.71 8.69
C LEU A 17 -11.99 -8.70 8.46
N LEU A 18 -11.68 -9.99 8.30
CA LEU A 18 -12.70 -11.03 8.14
C LEU A 18 -13.65 -11.08 9.34
N HIS A 19 -13.11 -10.95 10.57
CA HIS A 19 -13.92 -10.90 11.78
C HIS A 19 -14.84 -9.68 11.80
N VAL A 20 -14.33 -8.49 11.50
CA VAL A 20 -15.15 -7.26 11.45
C VAL A 20 -16.24 -7.38 10.38
N LEU A 21 -15.87 -7.80 9.18
CA LEU A 21 -16.80 -7.95 8.06
C LEU A 21 -17.90 -8.98 8.30
N SER A 22 -17.61 -10.05 9.05
CA SER A 22 -18.62 -11.08 9.40
C SER A 22 -19.76 -10.51 10.26
N ARG A 23 -19.57 -9.37 10.91
CA ARG A 23 -20.56 -8.68 11.74
C ARG A 23 -21.35 -7.59 10.98
N MET A 24 -20.97 -7.28 9.75
CA MET A 24 -21.53 -6.17 8.97
C MET A 24 -22.63 -6.59 7.97
N GLY A 25 -23.23 -7.77 8.14
CA GLY A 25 -24.32 -8.25 7.30
C GLY A 25 -23.87 -9.17 6.16
N GLU A 26 -24.66 -9.24 5.09
CA GLU A 26 -24.41 -10.14 3.96
C GLU A 26 -23.31 -9.62 3.02
N VAL A 27 -22.06 -9.87 3.40
CA VAL A 27 -20.89 -9.59 2.56
C VAL A 27 -20.19 -10.89 2.19
N SER A 28 -19.69 -10.99 0.97
CA SER A 28 -18.83 -12.10 0.53
C SER A 28 -17.40 -11.63 0.46
N CYS A 29 -16.53 -12.23 1.25
CA CYS A 29 -15.12 -11.87 1.32
C CYS A 29 -14.26 -12.88 0.55
N ARG A 30 -13.29 -12.38 -0.21
CA ARG A 30 -12.26 -13.16 -0.88
C ARG A 30 -10.89 -12.54 -0.59
N VAL A 31 -9.89 -13.38 -0.41
CA VAL A 31 -8.51 -12.93 -0.23
C VAL A 31 -7.79 -13.05 -1.57
N ALA A 32 -7.00 -12.05 -1.94
CA ALA A 32 -6.07 -12.12 -3.06
C ALA A 32 -4.64 -12.14 -2.52
N ALA A 33 -3.86 -13.15 -2.90
CA ALA A 33 -2.49 -13.33 -2.44
C ALA A 33 -1.47 -12.49 -3.23
N GLY A 34 -1.85 -11.95 -4.39
CA GLY A 34 -1.00 -11.12 -5.24
C GLY A 34 -1.80 -10.39 -6.30
N LYS A 35 -1.11 -9.51 -7.05
CA LYS A 35 -1.71 -8.65 -8.08
C LYS A 35 -2.46 -9.45 -9.15
N SER A 36 -1.90 -10.58 -9.60
CA SER A 36 -2.52 -11.44 -10.62
C SER A 36 -3.87 -11.98 -10.14
N GLU A 37 -3.95 -12.46 -8.90
CA GLU A 37 -5.18 -12.98 -8.32
C GLU A 37 -6.21 -11.86 -8.08
N LEU A 38 -5.77 -10.68 -7.61
CA LEU A 38 -6.62 -9.50 -7.49
C LEU A 38 -7.26 -9.14 -8.84
N MET A 39 -6.48 -9.09 -9.92
CA MET A 39 -6.98 -8.81 -11.25
C MET A 39 -7.97 -9.87 -11.74
N HIS A 40 -7.69 -11.14 -11.47
CA HIS A 40 -8.61 -12.24 -11.81
C HIS A 40 -9.96 -12.08 -11.09
N ARG A 41 -9.94 -11.75 -9.80
CA ARG A 41 -11.16 -11.55 -8.99
C ARG A 41 -11.94 -10.31 -9.44
N LEU A 42 -11.27 -9.21 -9.75
CA LEU A 42 -11.91 -8.00 -10.28
C LEU A 42 -12.52 -8.21 -11.66
N LYS A 43 -11.92 -9.09 -12.48
CA LYS A 43 -12.55 -9.46 -13.76
C LYS A 43 -13.87 -10.19 -13.56
N ALA A 44 -13.98 -11.01 -12.52
CA ALA A 44 -15.20 -11.74 -12.16
C ALA A 44 -16.23 -10.83 -11.46
N CYS A 45 -15.78 -9.82 -10.70
CA CYS A 45 -16.64 -8.88 -9.99
C CYS A 45 -16.09 -7.44 -10.10
N PRO A 46 -16.38 -6.72 -11.19
CA PRO A 46 -15.79 -5.39 -11.47
C PRO A 46 -16.22 -4.28 -10.49
N GLU A 47 -17.28 -4.49 -9.74
CA GLU A 47 -17.83 -3.55 -8.74
C GLU A 47 -17.45 -3.90 -7.29
N ALA A 48 -16.50 -4.80 -7.10
CA ALA A 48 -16.07 -5.21 -5.76
C ALA A 48 -15.43 -4.06 -5.00
N VAL A 49 -15.57 -4.09 -3.67
CA VAL A 49 -14.75 -3.29 -2.77
C VAL A 49 -13.41 -4.01 -2.58
N VAL A 50 -12.32 -3.34 -2.85
CA VAL A 50 -10.96 -3.86 -2.67
C VAL A 50 -10.31 -3.16 -1.48
N ILE A 51 -9.98 -3.92 -0.43
CA ILE A 51 -9.16 -3.43 0.68
C ILE A 51 -7.73 -3.80 0.36
N LEU A 52 -6.89 -2.80 0.08
CA LEU A 52 -5.55 -2.97 -0.47
C LEU A 52 -4.49 -2.40 0.46
N ASP A 53 -3.60 -3.25 0.98
CA ASP A 53 -2.32 -2.78 1.51
C ASP A 53 -1.36 -2.47 0.36
N TYR A 54 -1.39 -1.21 -0.07
CA TYR A 54 -0.60 -0.76 -1.20
C TYR A 54 0.91 -0.92 -0.99
N THR A 55 1.41 -0.72 0.23
CA THR A 55 2.85 -0.76 0.53
C THR A 55 3.43 -2.17 0.56
N LEU A 56 2.62 -3.17 0.89
CA LEU A 56 3.03 -4.57 1.00
C LEU A 56 2.56 -5.43 -0.18
N PHE A 57 1.69 -4.90 -1.03
CA PHE A 57 1.19 -5.59 -2.20
C PHE A 57 2.05 -5.25 -3.44
N ASP A 58 2.03 -6.11 -4.44
CA ASP A 58 2.93 -6.07 -5.60
C ASP A 58 2.52 -4.99 -6.63
N PHE A 59 2.49 -3.71 -6.17
CA PHE A 59 2.24 -2.54 -7.00
C PHE A 59 3.51 -1.73 -7.19
N SER A 60 3.78 -1.36 -8.44
CA SER A 60 5.01 -0.67 -8.82
C SER A 60 4.98 0.85 -8.61
N GLY A 61 3.81 1.42 -8.35
CA GLY A 61 3.66 2.85 -8.14
C GLY A 61 2.22 3.34 -8.35
N THR A 62 2.01 4.64 -8.19
CA THR A 62 0.70 5.30 -8.38
C THR A 62 0.08 4.98 -9.74
N ALA A 63 0.91 4.86 -10.79
CA ALA A 63 0.46 4.53 -12.14
C ALA A 63 -0.32 3.21 -12.20
N ASP A 64 0.11 2.20 -11.47
CA ASP A 64 -0.59 0.90 -11.41
C ASP A 64 -1.98 1.01 -10.79
N LEU A 65 -2.14 1.84 -9.75
CA LEU A 65 -3.46 2.11 -9.15
C LEU A 65 -4.37 2.87 -10.10
N LEU A 66 -3.83 3.83 -10.84
CA LEU A 66 -4.58 4.58 -11.84
C LEU A 66 -5.05 3.66 -12.96
N VAL A 67 -4.18 2.78 -13.46
CA VAL A 67 -4.54 1.76 -14.46
C VAL A 67 -5.60 0.80 -13.91
N LEU A 68 -5.49 0.38 -12.64
CA LEU A 68 -6.50 -0.45 -12.00
C LEU A 68 -7.86 0.25 -11.96
N GLY A 69 -7.89 1.52 -11.53
CA GLY A 69 -9.10 2.33 -11.48
C GLY A 69 -9.72 2.60 -12.85
N GLN A 70 -8.89 2.83 -13.88
CA GLN A 70 -9.38 2.97 -15.27
C GLN A 70 -9.95 1.67 -15.83
N ARG A 71 -9.32 0.55 -15.51
CA ARG A 71 -9.76 -0.76 -15.98
C ARG A 71 -11.03 -1.26 -15.28
N TYR A 72 -11.20 -0.89 -14.01
CA TYR A 72 -12.35 -1.27 -13.18
C TYR A 72 -12.96 -0.02 -12.53
N PRO A 73 -13.63 0.83 -13.32
CA PRO A 73 -14.13 2.12 -12.86
C PRO A 73 -15.26 2.02 -11.82
N LEU A 74 -15.85 0.84 -11.67
CA LEU A 74 -16.89 0.57 -10.67
C LEU A 74 -16.33 -0.03 -9.37
N ALA A 75 -15.06 -0.45 -9.35
CA ALA A 75 -14.42 -0.97 -8.16
C ALA A 75 -14.14 0.15 -7.15
N HIS A 76 -14.46 -0.08 -5.88
CA HIS A 76 -14.13 0.84 -4.81
C HIS A 76 -12.83 0.42 -4.14
N LEU A 77 -11.80 1.22 -4.24
CA LEU A 77 -10.49 0.93 -3.64
C LEU A 77 -10.42 1.56 -2.24
N VAL A 78 -10.14 0.76 -1.23
CA VAL A 78 -9.76 1.22 0.12
C VAL A 78 -8.26 1.00 0.27
N LEU A 79 -7.49 2.07 0.23
CA LEU A 79 -6.07 2.02 0.53
C LEU A 79 -5.91 1.90 2.05
N TRP A 80 -5.51 0.72 2.48
CA TRP A 80 -5.32 0.35 3.88
C TRP A 80 -3.82 0.14 4.12
N SER A 81 -3.11 1.15 4.58
CA SER A 81 -1.66 1.10 4.73
C SER A 81 -1.21 1.74 6.05
N GLU A 82 -0.02 1.38 6.53
CA GLU A 82 0.51 1.97 7.75
C GLU A 82 0.92 3.43 7.54
N GLU A 83 1.56 3.72 6.41
CA GLU A 83 1.98 5.07 6.05
C GLU A 83 1.80 5.30 4.55
N LEU A 84 1.26 6.46 4.19
CA LEU A 84 1.16 6.94 2.82
C LEU A 84 1.60 8.40 2.79
N SER A 85 2.44 8.78 1.82
CA SER A 85 2.85 10.18 1.68
C SER A 85 1.69 11.07 1.26
N VAL A 86 1.72 12.34 1.70
CA VAL A 86 0.70 13.34 1.35
C VAL A 86 0.55 13.49 -0.16
N GLY A 87 1.67 13.50 -0.89
CA GLY A 87 1.68 13.60 -2.35
C GLY A 87 0.98 12.41 -3.02
N PHE A 88 1.20 11.18 -2.49
CA PHE A 88 0.54 9.98 -2.96
C PHE A 88 -0.96 10.04 -2.68
N ILE A 89 -1.37 10.31 -1.43
CA ILE A 89 -2.78 10.44 -1.04
C ILE A 89 -3.48 11.46 -1.94
N ARG A 90 -2.88 12.64 -2.10
CA ARG A 90 -3.43 13.71 -2.95
C ARG A 90 -3.61 13.26 -4.39
N SER A 91 -2.62 12.59 -4.97
CA SER A 91 -2.66 12.09 -6.33
C SER A 91 -3.80 11.08 -6.56
N VAL A 92 -3.91 10.06 -5.70
CA VAL A 92 -4.92 9.01 -5.88
C VAL A 92 -6.33 9.49 -5.57
N VAL A 93 -6.47 10.37 -4.56
CA VAL A 93 -7.75 10.95 -4.15
C VAL A 93 -8.30 11.89 -5.21
N SER A 94 -7.45 12.64 -5.92
CA SER A 94 -7.84 13.52 -7.02
C SER A 94 -8.17 12.77 -8.31
N ALA A 95 -7.56 11.60 -8.52
CA ALA A 95 -7.72 10.83 -9.75
C ALA A 95 -9.01 10.01 -9.81
N SER A 96 -9.61 9.65 -8.67
CA SER A 96 -10.82 8.84 -8.62
C SER A 96 -11.70 9.16 -7.41
N GLY A 97 -13.01 9.27 -7.65
CA GLY A 97 -14.03 9.40 -6.58
C GLY A 97 -14.26 8.11 -5.78
N LEU A 98 -13.80 6.97 -6.28
CA LEU A 98 -13.98 5.65 -5.66
C LEU A 98 -12.72 5.15 -4.93
N VAL A 99 -11.80 6.05 -4.58
CA VAL A 99 -10.66 5.74 -3.72
C VAL A 99 -10.90 6.28 -2.31
N SER A 100 -10.93 5.38 -1.35
CA SER A 100 -10.97 5.66 0.08
C SER A 100 -9.58 5.43 0.70
N VAL A 101 -9.28 6.14 1.79
CA VAL A 101 -8.00 6.01 2.49
C VAL A 101 -8.27 5.74 3.97
N LEU A 102 -7.69 4.66 4.47
CA LEU A 102 -7.74 4.25 5.86
C LEU A 102 -6.34 3.83 6.32
N MET A 103 -5.89 4.37 7.45
CA MET A 103 -4.60 3.99 8.01
C MET A 103 -4.73 2.76 8.91
N LYS A 104 -3.68 1.94 9.01
CA LYS A 104 -3.71 0.70 9.83
C LYS A 104 -3.70 0.95 11.34
N ASP A 105 -3.35 2.16 11.79
CA ASP A 105 -3.44 2.61 13.18
C ASP A 105 -4.83 3.13 13.56
N ALA A 106 -5.79 3.14 12.62
CA ALA A 106 -7.16 3.56 12.86
C ALA A 106 -7.82 2.68 13.93
N LYS A 107 -8.63 3.30 14.78
CA LYS A 107 -9.39 2.59 15.79
C LYS A 107 -10.55 1.81 15.17
N LEU A 108 -10.97 0.74 15.84
CA LEU A 108 -12.04 -0.13 15.34
C LEU A 108 -13.32 0.62 14.89
N PRO A 109 -13.84 1.64 15.64
CA PRO A 109 -15.01 2.38 15.18
C PRO A 109 -14.81 3.11 13.84
N GLU A 110 -13.60 3.63 13.57
CA GLU A 110 -13.26 4.30 12.31
C GLU A 110 -13.14 3.28 11.17
N ILE A 111 -12.62 2.09 11.47
CA ILE A 111 -12.57 0.96 10.52
C ILE A 111 -13.98 0.54 10.13
N GLU A 112 -14.85 0.32 11.10
CA GLU A 112 -16.26 -0.05 10.89
C GLU A 112 -17.00 1.04 10.09
N GLN A 113 -16.77 2.31 10.40
CA GLN A 113 -17.35 3.43 9.66
C GLN A 113 -16.84 3.47 8.20
N CYS A 114 -15.55 3.27 7.97
CA CYS A 114 -15.00 3.19 6.62
C CYS A 114 -15.65 2.08 5.81
N LEU A 115 -15.74 0.89 6.39
CA LEU A 115 -16.34 -0.27 5.73
C LEU A 115 -17.83 -0.04 5.40
N ASP A 116 -18.59 0.54 6.34
CA ASP A 116 -19.99 0.92 6.09
C ASP A 116 -20.11 1.90 4.92
N TYR A 117 -19.29 2.95 4.90
CA TYR A 117 -19.31 3.94 3.82
C TYR A 117 -19.04 3.31 2.45
N VAL A 118 -17.99 2.50 2.35
CA VAL A 118 -17.60 1.91 1.05
C VAL A 118 -18.58 0.84 0.58
N LEU A 119 -19.20 0.10 1.50
CA LEU A 119 -20.26 -0.85 1.17
C LEU A 119 -21.50 -0.15 0.61
N HIS A 120 -21.74 1.10 0.96
CA HIS A 120 -22.79 1.94 0.40
C HIS A 120 -22.34 2.79 -0.80
N GLY A 121 -21.15 2.50 -1.37
CA GLY A 121 -20.61 3.22 -2.53
C GLY A 121 -20.14 4.64 -2.21
N ARG A 122 -19.97 4.98 -0.94
CA ARG A 122 -19.52 6.31 -0.50
C ARG A 122 -18.02 6.28 -0.24
N ARG A 123 -17.35 7.36 -0.58
CA ARG A 123 -15.93 7.57 -0.30
C ARG A 123 -15.69 7.86 1.17
N PHE A 124 -14.61 7.31 1.71
CA PHE A 124 -14.15 7.57 3.07
C PHE A 124 -12.68 8.04 3.07
N LEU A 125 -12.41 9.06 3.84
CA LEU A 125 -11.04 9.49 4.18
C LEU A 125 -10.95 9.51 5.70
N CYS A 126 -10.05 8.70 6.27
CA CYS A 126 -9.83 8.71 7.71
C CYS A 126 -9.34 10.09 8.19
N GLN A 127 -9.54 10.38 9.46
CA GLN A 127 -9.18 11.66 10.05
C GLN A 127 -7.72 12.04 9.81
N HIS A 128 -6.80 11.08 9.90
CA HIS A 128 -5.39 11.27 9.63
C HIS A 128 -5.15 11.71 8.17
N ALA A 129 -5.68 10.97 7.19
CA ALA A 129 -5.53 11.29 5.77
C ALA A 129 -6.16 12.65 5.42
N ALA A 130 -7.32 12.95 5.97
CA ALA A 130 -7.98 14.25 5.79
C ALA A 130 -7.12 15.39 6.37
N GLY A 131 -6.56 15.22 7.55
CA GLY A 131 -5.63 16.18 8.17
C GLY A 131 -4.41 16.45 7.30
N LEU A 132 -3.77 15.40 6.77
CA LEU A 132 -2.62 15.52 5.86
C LEU A 132 -2.96 16.30 4.57
N LEU A 133 -4.18 16.15 4.04
CA LEU A 133 -4.58 16.87 2.83
C LEU A 133 -4.89 18.34 3.07
N LEU A 134 -5.32 18.70 4.30
CA LEU A 134 -5.62 20.08 4.70
C LEU A 134 -4.38 20.87 5.08
N THR A 135 -3.28 20.22 5.47
CA THR A 135 -2.00 20.90 5.69
C THR A 135 -1.45 21.42 4.35
N PRO A 136 -0.99 22.69 4.27
CA PRO A 136 -0.27 23.15 3.10
C PRO A 136 0.87 22.18 2.80
N ALA A 137 1.12 21.90 1.52
CA ALA A 137 2.26 21.09 1.14
C ALA A 137 3.52 21.82 1.60
N GLU A 138 4.07 21.41 2.73
CA GLU A 138 5.46 21.76 3.02
C GLU A 138 6.28 21.17 1.88
N THR A 139 6.96 22.04 1.13
CA THR A 139 8.03 21.59 0.24
C THR A 139 8.93 20.72 1.11
N PRO A 140 9.18 19.46 0.72
CA PRO A 140 10.05 18.62 1.53
C PRO A 140 11.38 19.37 1.64
N ASP A 141 11.65 19.85 2.84
CA ASP A 141 12.98 20.33 3.17
C ASP A 141 13.90 19.16 2.86
N ARG A 142 14.81 19.35 1.91
CA ARG A 142 15.82 18.36 1.53
C ARG A 142 16.87 18.27 2.63
N GLU A 143 16.45 18.04 3.86
CA GLU A 143 17.35 17.46 4.83
C GLU A 143 17.74 16.10 4.30
N THR A 144 19.03 15.91 4.08
CA THR A 144 19.60 14.66 3.60
C THR A 144 19.17 13.55 4.53
N VAL A 145 18.17 12.79 4.08
CA VAL A 145 17.59 11.68 4.86
C VAL A 145 18.70 10.67 5.14
N LYS A 146 19.17 10.60 6.38
CA LYS A 146 20.22 9.69 6.77
C LYS A 146 19.64 8.30 7.06
N LEU A 147 19.78 7.42 6.09
CA LEU A 147 19.58 5.99 6.32
C LEU A 147 20.73 5.44 7.18
N THR A 148 20.43 4.49 8.06
CA THR A 148 21.47 3.71 8.75
C THR A 148 22.19 2.82 7.74
N LYS A 149 23.37 2.27 8.11
CA LYS A 149 24.09 1.32 7.25
C LYS A 149 23.22 0.13 6.83
N THR A 150 22.50 -0.47 7.79
CA THR A 150 21.60 -1.59 7.53
C THR A 150 20.46 -1.20 6.59
N GLU A 151 19.84 -0.03 6.79
CA GLU A 151 18.78 0.47 5.89
C GLU A 151 19.32 0.74 4.48
N THR A 152 20.53 1.29 4.36
CA THR A 152 21.17 1.52 3.05
C THR A 152 21.42 0.21 2.31
N GLU A 153 21.91 -0.80 3.02
CA GLU A 153 22.16 -2.12 2.43
C GLU A 153 20.87 -2.83 2.02
N ILE A 154 19.82 -2.78 2.86
CA ILE A 154 18.51 -3.33 2.52
C ILE A 154 17.90 -2.56 1.34
N LEU A 155 18.07 -1.24 1.27
CA LEU A 155 17.62 -0.45 0.12
C LEU A 155 18.31 -0.89 -1.18
N LYS A 156 19.62 -1.17 -1.14
CA LYS A 156 20.35 -1.75 -2.29
C LYS A 156 19.77 -3.08 -2.74
N GLU A 157 19.48 -3.96 -1.79
CA GLU A 157 18.91 -5.28 -2.09
C GLU A 157 17.49 -5.18 -2.66
N ILE A 158 16.67 -4.27 -2.13
CA ILE A 158 15.35 -3.93 -2.73
C ILE A 158 15.54 -3.41 -4.16
N ALA A 159 16.51 -2.54 -4.36
CA ALA A 159 16.79 -1.96 -5.66
C ALA A 159 17.29 -3.00 -6.67
N LEU A 160 17.98 -4.03 -6.24
CA LEU A 160 18.37 -5.19 -7.05
C LEU A 160 17.24 -6.21 -7.30
N GLY A 161 16.01 -5.89 -6.91
CA GLY A 161 14.83 -6.71 -7.17
C GLY A 161 14.60 -7.84 -6.17
N MET A 162 15.36 -7.92 -5.07
CA MET A 162 15.19 -8.97 -4.08
C MET A 162 13.89 -8.80 -3.31
N THR A 163 13.19 -9.91 -3.11
CA THR A 163 12.00 -9.96 -2.27
C THR A 163 12.36 -9.86 -0.78
N THR A 164 11.39 -9.49 0.06
CA THR A 164 11.60 -9.43 1.52
C THR A 164 12.08 -10.76 2.10
N ARG A 165 11.65 -11.89 1.52
CA ARG A 165 12.04 -13.23 1.96
C ARG A 165 13.49 -13.53 1.60
N GLU A 166 13.90 -13.25 0.37
CA GLU A 166 15.30 -13.42 -0.08
C GLU A 166 16.27 -12.55 0.71
N ILE A 167 15.88 -11.31 1.02
CA ILE A 167 16.68 -10.42 1.89
C ILE A 167 16.80 -11.01 3.29
N ALA A 168 15.70 -11.53 3.86
CA ALA A 168 15.71 -12.15 5.18
C ALA A 168 16.63 -13.38 5.23
N GLU A 169 16.55 -14.26 4.24
CA GLU A 169 17.41 -15.44 4.11
C GLU A 169 18.88 -15.04 3.97
N LYS A 170 19.20 -14.11 3.05
CA LYS A 170 20.55 -13.61 2.83
C LYS A 170 21.19 -12.99 4.09
N ARG A 171 20.37 -12.31 4.91
CA ARG A 171 20.83 -11.60 6.12
C ARG A 171 20.70 -12.43 7.39
N PHE A 172 20.30 -13.69 7.30
CA PHE A 172 20.04 -14.54 8.46
C PHE A 172 19.11 -13.86 9.48
N SER A 173 18.09 -13.18 8.96
CA SER A 173 17.14 -12.38 9.74
C SER A 173 15.71 -12.89 9.53
N SER A 174 14.77 -12.46 10.39
CA SER A 174 13.37 -12.81 10.19
C SER A 174 12.74 -11.95 9.09
N PHE A 175 11.73 -12.52 8.40
CA PHE A 175 10.88 -11.76 7.45
C PHE A 175 10.32 -10.49 8.10
N HIS A 176 9.89 -10.60 9.36
CA HIS A 176 9.32 -9.49 10.12
C HIS A 176 10.34 -8.37 10.35
N THR A 177 11.59 -8.72 10.68
CA THR A 177 12.68 -7.74 10.86
C THR A 177 12.96 -6.97 9.58
N VAL A 178 13.10 -7.67 8.46
CA VAL A 178 13.36 -7.03 7.16
C VAL A 178 12.17 -6.16 6.75
N ASN A 179 10.94 -6.61 6.98
CA ASN A 179 9.74 -5.83 6.69
C ASN A 179 9.70 -4.53 7.52
N THR A 180 10.11 -4.58 8.79
CA THR A 180 10.22 -3.38 9.63
C THR A 180 11.26 -2.40 9.08
N HIS A 181 12.42 -2.89 8.64
CA HIS A 181 13.42 -2.04 7.98
C HIS A 181 12.89 -1.41 6.69
N ARG A 182 12.16 -2.17 5.84
CA ARG A 182 11.54 -1.65 4.61
C ARG A 182 10.57 -0.51 4.93
N LYS A 183 9.71 -0.68 5.93
CA LYS A 183 8.78 0.36 6.38
C LYS A 183 9.54 1.62 6.80
N ASN A 184 10.57 1.47 7.62
CA ASN A 184 11.39 2.60 8.07
C ASN A 184 12.11 3.30 6.90
N ILE A 185 12.65 2.55 5.94
CA ILE A 185 13.26 3.09 4.73
C ILE A 185 12.23 3.89 3.93
N PHE A 186 11.07 3.31 3.65
CA PHE A 186 10.02 3.96 2.85
C PHE A 186 9.54 5.24 3.51
N ARG A 187 9.31 5.22 4.83
CA ARG A 187 8.96 6.41 5.61
C ARG A 187 10.02 7.49 5.52
N LYS A 188 11.29 7.13 5.79
CA LYS A 188 12.42 8.08 5.75
C LYS A 188 12.61 8.70 4.37
N LEU A 189 12.42 7.93 3.31
CA LEU A 189 12.57 8.39 1.92
C LEU A 189 11.31 9.09 1.38
N GLY A 190 10.17 9.01 2.09
CA GLY A 190 8.89 9.52 1.61
C GLY A 190 8.37 8.79 0.37
N VAL A 191 8.74 7.49 0.20
CA VAL A 191 8.35 6.66 -0.94
C VAL A 191 7.29 5.64 -0.52
N ASN A 192 6.41 5.27 -1.44
CA ASN A 192 5.29 4.36 -1.15
C ASN A 192 5.35 3.05 -1.95
N SER A 193 6.37 2.86 -2.77
CA SER A 193 6.51 1.64 -3.56
C SER A 193 7.98 1.22 -3.72
N VAL A 194 8.17 -0.06 -4.03
CA VAL A 194 9.49 -0.63 -4.37
C VAL A 194 10.11 0.12 -5.55
N HIS A 195 9.31 0.48 -6.56
CA HIS A 195 9.77 1.23 -7.74
C HIS A 195 10.26 2.64 -7.40
N GLU A 196 9.59 3.32 -6.46
CA GLU A 196 10.05 4.63 -6.00
C GLU A 196 11.34 4.52 -5.20
N ALA A 197 11.44 3.49 -4.33
CA ALA A 197 12.65 3.19 -3.58
C ALA A 197 13.82 2.85 -4.52
N MET A 198 13.57 2.07 -5.56
CA MET A 198 14.54 1.73 -6.61
C MET A 198 15.01 2.99 -7.35
N ARG A 199 14.10 3.85 -7.80
CA ARG A 199 14.45 5.13 -8.46
C ARG A 199 15.26 6.04 -7.54
N TYR A 200 14.95 6.05 -6.25
CA TYR A 200 15.75 6.79 -5.27
C TYR A 200 17.17 6.22 -5.18
N ALA A 201 17.32 4.90 -5.06
CA ALA A 201 18.62 4.23 -4.97
C ALA A 201 19.51 4.52 -6.19
N MET A 202 18.92 4.50 -7.40
CA MET A 202 19.63 4.88 -8.64
C MET A 202 20.06 6.35 -8.65
N ARG A 203 19.15 7.27 -8.29
CA ARG A 203 19.45 8.71 -8.28
C ARG A 203 20.50 9.10 -7.24
N SER A 204 20.55 8.37 -6.13
CA SER A 204 21.52 8.57 -5.06
C SER A 204 22.86 7.86 -5.30
N GLY A 205 23.00 7.14 -6.43
CA GLY A 205 24.22 6.40 -6.77
C GLY A 205 24.46 5.20 -5.86
N LEU A 206 23.43 4.69 -5.18
CA LEU A 206 23.54 3.50 -4.34
C LEU A 206 23.58 2.21 -5.16
N VAL A 207 23.03 2.24 -6.37
CA VAL A 207 22.99 1.12 -7.33
C VAL A 207 23.18 1.69 -8.71
N ASP A 208 24.05 1.09 -9.51
CA ASP A 208 24.28 1.48 -10.91
C ASP A 208 23.31 0.78 -11.85
N ALA A 209 22.94 1.46 -12.97
CA ALA A 209 22.10 0.85 -14.00
C ALA A 209 22.70 -0.43 -14.62
N ALA A 210 24.04 -0.58 -14.53
CA ALA A 210 24.77 -1.76 -14.98
C ALA A 210 24.52 -3.00 -14.09
N ASP A 211 24.10 -2.82 -12.83
CA ASP A 211 23.81 -3.93 -11.91
C ASP A 211 22.52 -4.68 -12.27
N TYR A 212 21.74 -4.18 -13.23
CA TYR A 212 20.47 -4.77 -13.72
C TYR A 212 20.61 -5.64 -14.98
N CYS A 213 21.82 -5.74 -15.55
CA CYS A 213 22.07 -6.60 -16.71
C CYS A 213 22.47 -8.00 -16.26
N ILE A 214 21.48 -8.83 -15.89
CA ILE A 214 21.60 -10.29 -15.90
C ILE A 214 20.32 -10.86 -16.53
#